data_10e7d6ef610cda475ccd9def60647233
#
_entry.id   10e7d6ef610cda475ccd9def60647233
#
_cell.length_a   1.000
_cell.length_b   1.000
_cell.length_c   1.000
_cell.angle_alpha   90.00
_cell.angle_beta   90.00
_cell.angle_gamma   90.00
#
_symmetry.space_group_name_H-M   'P 1'
#
loop_
_entity.id
_entity.type
_entity.pdbx_description
1 polymer ?
#
loop_
_entity_poly.entity_id
_entity_poly.type
_entity_poly.pdbx_seq_one_letter_code
_entity_poly.pdbx_strand_id
1 'polypeptide(L)'
;VDAANDATTRSAQESKKSGLTLALSGVVGEAVNTTIQTAKDAKHEDDTRLSALQGVKAGLSGYQAWQGAQALESGAQAGSFVGIALSLGTQKSSSSQLEEQSVSQGSNLTAGNDISVIATGTGQANAADGDLSVRGSKLQAGNNLLLSAARDIDLRSGINTQRLDGSNKSGGGAVGASLGVGSSGAGLSIFANANSGTGKEKGDGTVWTETSVNAGNQLTMNSGRDTTLEGAQVSAQKIVADIKRNLTVSSQQDTDRYDTKQSNV
;
A
#
# COMPACT_ATOMS: atom_id res chain seq x y z
N VAL A 1 -9.76 -1.80 -29.46
CA VAL A 1 -9.24 -2.75 -28.45
C VAL A 1 -9.11 -1.98 -27.14
N ASP A 2 -10.06 -2.16 -26.25
CA ASP A 2 -10.09 -1.43 -24.98
C ASP A 2 -9.74 -2.34 -23.82
N ALA A 3 -9.09 -1.77 -22.80
CA ALA A 3 -8.84 -2.41 -21.53
C ALA A 3 -10.13 -2.43 -20.69
N ALA A 4 -10.39 -3.55 -20.02
CA ALA A 4 -11.40 -3.62 -18.97
C ALA A 4 -10.80 -3.14 -17.64
N ASN A 5 -11.64 -2.63 -16.74
CA ASN A 5 -11.20 -2.25 -15.39
C ASN A 5 -11.65 -3.29 -14.37
N ASP A 6 -10.72 -3.70 -13.51
CA ASP A 6 -10.99 -4.54 -12.35
C ASP A 6 -10.99 -3.67 -11.09
N ALA A 7 -12.00 -3.82 -10.22
CA ALA A 7 -12.14 -3.00 -9.02
C ALA A 7 -12.21 -3.85 -7.76
N THR A 8 -11.44 -3.49 -6.75
CA THR A 8 -11.38 -4.20 -5.46
C THR A 8 -11.63 -3.21 -4.30
N THR A 9 -12.46 -3.62 -3.33
CA THR A 9 -12.78 -2.83 -2.13
C THR A 9 -12.58 -3.65 -0.86
N ARG A 10 -11.91 -3.12 0.15
CA ARG A 10 -11.66 -3.78 1.45
C ARG A 10 -12.09 -2.91 2.63
N SER A 11 -12.56 -3.54 3.72
CA SER A 11 -13.13 -2.86 4.90
C SER A 11 -12.68 -3.41 6.27
N ALA A 12 -13.02 -2.68 7.29
CA ALA A 12 -12.63 -2.45 8.67
C ALA A 12 -12.67 -3.57 9.73
N GLN A 13 -11.91 -3.37 10.84
CA GLN A 13 -11.92 -4.23 12.03
C GLN A 13 -12.00 -3.44 13.34
N GLU A 14 -12.80 -3.94 14.31
CA GLU A 14 -12.91 -3.39 15.67
C GLU A 14 -12.47 -4.44 16.73
N SER A 15 -11.72 -4.00 17.74
CA SER A 15 -11.27 -4.84 18.86
C SER A 15 -11.50 -4.15 20.20
N LYS A 16 -12.02 -4.89 21.18
CA LYS A 16 -12.16 -4.46 22.57
C LYS A 16 -11.51 -5.47 23.48
N LYS A 17 -10.69 -5.00 24.43
CA LYS A 17 -10.09 -5.83 25.47
C LYS A 17 -10.28 -5.17 26.84
N SER A 18 -10.69 -5.94 27.82
CA SER A 18 -10.76 -5.52 29.23
C SER A 18 -10.32 -6.68 30.11
N GLY A 19 -9.64 -6.38 31.19
CA GLY A 19 -9.18 -7.42 32.10
C GLY A 19 -8.34 -6.95 33.26
N LEU A 20 -8.11 -7.88 34.17
CA LEU A 20 -7.20 -7.75 35.27
C LEU A 20 -5.79 -8.19 34.82
N THR A 21 -4.81 -7.34 35.07
CA THR A 21 -3.42 -7.63 34.73
C THR A 21 -2.58 -7.68 36.00
N LEU A 22 -1.87 -8.76 36.19
CA LEU A 22 -0.81 -8.89 37.21
C LEU A 22 0.54 -8.75 36.51
N ALA A 23 1.35 -7.82 36.94
CA ALA A 23 2.63 -7.55 36.31
C ALA A 23 3.71 -7.29 37.37
N LEU A 24 4.96 -7.58 37.05
CA LEU A 24 6.12 -7.13 37.80
C LEU A 24 6.32 -5.64 37.52
N SER A 25 6.49 -4.85 38.57
CA SER A 25 6.72 -3.41 38.50
C SER A 25 8.17 -3.05 38.78
N GLY A 26 8.61 -1.88 38.31
CA GLY A 26 9.98 -1.40 38.41
C GLY A 26 10.82 -1.69 37.18
N VAL A 27 12.07 -1.27 37.15
CA VAL A 27 12.96 -1.38 35.98
C VAL A 27 13.08 -2.83 35.47
N VAL A 28 13.25 -3.77 36.36
CA VAL A 28 13.34 -5.21 36.03
C VAL A 28 11.96 -5.73 35.57
N GLY A 29 10.88 -5.32 36.24
CA GLY A 29 9.53 -5.75 35.92
C GLY A 29 9.07 -5.26 34.55
N GLU A 30 9.37 -4.02 34.17
CA GLU A 30 9.06 -3.47 32.85
C GLU A 30 9.78 -4.24 31.74
N ALA A 31 11.06 -4.54 31.89
CA ALA A 31 11.82 -5.31 30.93
C ALA A 31 11.27 -6.74 30.74
N VAL A 32 10.90 -7.42 31.84
CA VAL A 32 10.27 -8.75 31.80
C VAL A 32 8.89 -8.70 31.12
N ASN A 33 8.06 -7.72 31.49
CA ASN A 33 6.74 -7.56 30.89
C ASN A 33 6.83 -7.27 29.37
N THR A 34 7.77 -6.42 28.94
CA THR A 34 8.03 -6.14 27.53
C THR A 34 8.47 -7.40 26.78
N THR A 35 9.32 -8.22 27.41
CA THR A 35 9.76 -9.50 26.84
C THR A 35 8.59 -10.44 26.62
N ILE A 36 7.71 -10.59 27.61
CA ILE A 36 6.54 -11.47 27.53
C ILE A 36 5.56 -10.99 26.45
N GLN A 37 5.27 -9.70 26.37
CA GLN A 37 4.37 -9.15 25.34
C GLN A 37 4.96 -9.32 23.94
N THR A 38 6.23 -8.94 23.76
CA THR A 38 6.89 -9.07 22.46
C THR A 38 6.98 -10.53 21.97
N ALA A 39 7.20 -11.48 22.91
CA ALA A 39 7.20 -12.90 22.58
C ALA A 39 5.80 -13.42 22.18
N LYS A 40 4.74 -12.92 22.83
CA LYS A 40 3.36 -13.24 22.44
C LYS A 40 3.01 -12.67 21.05
N ASP A 41 3.40 -11.43 20.79
CA ASP A 41 3.16 -10.78 19.52
C ASP A 41 3.90 -11.52 18.38
N ALA A 42 5.16 -11.91 18.60
CA ALA A 42 5.93 -12.72 17.65
C ALA A 42 5.26 -14.07 17.30
N LYS A 43 4.57 -14.69 18.26
CA LYS A 43 3.87 -15.96 18.06
C LYS A 43 2.57 -15.84 17.25
N HIS A 44 1.97 -14.64 17.21
CA HIS A 44 0.70 -14.38 16.49
C HIS A 44 0.91 -13.68 15.14
N GLU A 45 2.17 -13.48 14.75
CA GLU A 45 2.51 -12.79 13.50
C GLU A 45 2.71 -13.80 12.36
N ASP A 46 1.96 -13.66 11.28
CA ASP A 46 2.04 -14.53 10.11
C ASP A 46 3.23 -14.20 9.18
N ASP A 47 3.82 -13.00 9.32
CA ASP A 47 5.02 -12.61 8.56
C ASP A 47 6.28 -13.08 9.27
N THR A 48 7.01 -14.01 8.64
CA THR A 48 8.24 -14.60 9.18
C THR A 48 9.33 -13.56 9.51
N ARG A 49 9.42 -12.47 8.76
CA ARG A 49 10.41 -11.40 8.98
C ARG A 49 10.05 -10.55 10.19
N LEU A 50 8.77 -10.20 10.32
CA LEU A 50 8.28 -9.42 11.45
C LEU A 50 8.31 -10.26 12.72
N SER A 51 7.94 -11.52 12.66
CA SER A 51 8.07 -12.48 13.75
C SER A 51 9.53 -12.62 14.24
N ALA A 52 10.50 -12.70 13.31
CA ALA A 52 11.93 -12.74 13.68
C ALA A 52 12.41 -11.44 14.35
N LEU A 53 12.00 -10.27 13.84
CA LEU A 53 12.30 -8.97 14.44
C LEU A 53 11.72 -8.82 15.85
N GLN A 54 10.51 -9.27 16.07
CA GLN A 54 9.88 -9.29 17.40
C GLN A 54 10.57 -10.28 18.33
N GLY A 55 11.05 -11.41 17.84
CA GLY A 55 11.86 -12.36 18.59
C GLY A 55 13.19 -11.75 19.06
N VAL A 56 13.88 -10.99 18.21
CA VAL A 56 15.10 -10.24 18.57
C VAL A 56 14.79 -9.17 19.62
N LYS A 57 13.71 -8.43 19.49
CA LYS A 57 13.26 -7.43 20.47
C LYS A 57 12.97 -8.08 21.83
N ALA A 58 12.30 -9.24 21.86
CA ALA A 58 12.05 -10.00 23.07
C ALA A 58 13.36 -10.45 23.75
N GLY A 59 14.32 -10.93 22.96
CA GLY A 59 15.65 -11.32 23.45
C GLY A 59 16.42 -10.16 24.08
N LEU A 60 16.42 -8.99 23.42
CA LEU A 60 17.06 -7.78 23.96
C LEU A 60 16.41 -7.28 25.24
N SER A 61 15.09 -7.31 25.33
CA SER A 61 14.36 -6.94 26.54
C SER A 61 14.65 -7.92 27.69
N GLY A 62 14.78 -9.23 27.42
CA GLY A 62 15.19 -10.24 28.37
C GLY A 62 16.63 -10.02 28.92
N TYR A 63 17.54 -9.63 28.01
CA TYR A 63 18.92 -9.28 28.42
C TYR A 63 18.96 -8.03 29.27
N GLN A 64 18.17 -7.01 28.99
CA GLN A 64 18.06 -5.82 29.85
C GLN A 64 17.47 -6.14 31.22
N ALA A 65 16.47 -7.03 31.28
CA ALA A 65 15.93 -7.50 32.55
C ALA A 65 17.00 -8.24 33.41
N TRP A 66 17.81 -9.08 32.78
CA TRP A 66 18.91 -9.78 33.45
C TRP A 66 19.98 -8.81 33.94
N GLN A 67 20.40 -7.81 33.16
CA GLN A 67 21.31 -6.75 33.57
C GLN A 67 20.76 -5.95 34.75
N GLY A 68 19.47 -5.62 34.74
CA GLY A 68 18.82 -4.94 35.86
C GLY A 68 18.83 -5.77 37.14
N ALA A 69 18.63 -7.09 37.06
CA ALA A 69 18.70 -8.00 38.19
C ALA A 69 20.12 -8.07 38.76
N GLN A 70 21.16 -8.14 37.93
CA GLN A 70 22.56 -8.11 38.38
C GLN A 70 22.94 -6.78 39.05
N ALA A 71 22.40 -5.66 38.55
CA ALA A 71 22.65 -4.36 39.20
C ALA A 71 22.09 -4.29 40.63
N LEU A 72 20.96 -4.97 40.87
CA LEU A 72 20.39 -5.11 42.23
C LEU A 72 21.28 -5.94 43.16
N GLU A 73 21.86 -7.03 42.67
CA GLU A 73 22.79 -7.88 43.44
C GLU A 73 24.09 -7.15 43.82
N SER A 74 24.55 -6.26 42.93
CA SER A 74 25.78 -5.49 43.11
C SER A 74 25.65 -4.24 43.99
N GLY A 75 24.49 -4.00 44.59
CA GLY A 75 24.27 -2.86 45.48
C GLY A 75 24.26 -1.49 44.80
N ALA A 76 23.98 -1.42 43.48
CA ALA A 76 23.88 -0.20 42.73
C ALA A 76 22.74 0.69 43.27
N GLN A 77 23.13 1.89 43.70
CA GLN A 77 22.24 2.89 44.28
C GLN A 77 21.21 3.43 43.32
N ALA A 78 20.08 3.81 43.90
CA ALA A 78 19.07 4.72 43.44
C ALA A 78 18.13 4.22 42.33
N GLY A 79 16.92 3.88 42.70
CA GLY A 79 15.76 3.79 41.82
C GLY A 79 15.34 2.38 41.42
N SER A 80 16.04 1.35 41.83
CA SER A 80 15.66 -0.05 41.55
C SER A 80 14.53 -0.50 42.47
N PHE A 81 13.32 -0.15 42.11
CA PHE A 81 12.10 -0.62 42.75
C PHE A 81 11.64 -1.89 42.03
N VAL A 82 11.57 -3.00 42.78
CA VAL A 82 11.03 -4.26 42.26
C VAL A 82 9.77 -4.60 43.03
N GLY A 83 8.70 -4.87 42.35
CA GLY A 83 7.45 -5.16 43.02
C GLY A 83 6.42 -5.86 42.11
N ILE A 84 5.29 -6.08 42.71
CA ILE A 84 4.12 -6.67 42.03
C ILE A 84 3.07 -5.56 41.85
N ALA A 85 2.61 -5.39 40.64
CA ALA A 85 1.52 -4.47 40.29
C ALA A 85 0.28 -5.26 39.93
N LEU A 86 -0.84 -4.87 40.47
CA LEU A 86 -2.17 -5.33 40.12
C LEU A 86 -2.92 -4.16 39.45
N SER A 87 -3.36 -4.33 38.24
CA SER A 87 -4.12 -3.29 37.53
C SER A 87 -5.36 -3.84 36.87
N LEU A 88 -6.41 -3.04 36.88
CA LEU A 88 -7.63 -3.25 36.11
C LEU A 88 -7.69 -2.20 35.01
N GLY A 89 -7.77 -2.66 33.77
CA GLY A 89 -7.73 -1.76 32.63
C GLY A 89 -8.70 -2.17 31.53
N THR A 90 -9.00 -1.18 30.69
CA THR A 90 -9.79 -1.35 29.50
C THR A 90 -9.04 -0.74 28.30
N GLN A 91 -9.07 -1.42 27.18
CA GLN A 91 -8.53 -0.90 25.92
C GLN A 91 -9.53 -1.14 24.80
N LYS A 92 -9.80 -0.11 24.06
CA LYS A 92 -10.64 -0.15 22.87
C LYS A 92 -9.83 0.37 21.69
N SER A 93 -9.82 -0.36 20.60
CA SER A 93 -9.27 0.10 19.34
C SER A 93 -10.26 -0.16 18.21
N SER A 94 -10.36 0.79 17.32
CA SER A 94 -11.17 0.71 16.11
C SER A 94 -10.34 1.21 14.95
N SER A 95 -10.21 0.43 13.91
CA SER A 95 -9.58 0.83 12.66
C SER A 95 -10.57 0.63 11.52
N SER A 96 -10.61 1.60 10.63
CA SER A 96 -11.36 1.54 9.39
C SER A 96 -10.42 1.89 8.26
N GLN A 97 -10.34 1.03 7.28
CA GLN A 97 -9.52 1.25 6.08
C GLN A 97 -10.37 0.92 4.86
N LEU A 98 -10.52 1.89 3.99
CA LEU A 98 -11.14 1.74 2.69
C LEU A 98 -10.01 1.87 1.65
N GLU A 99 -9.80 0.82 0.89
CA GLU A 99 -8.90 0.79 -0.25
C GLU A 99 -9.73 0.51 -1.49
N GLU A 100 -9.70 1.41 -2.44
CA GLU A 100 -10.32 1.27 -3.75
C GLU A 100 -9.23 1.28 -4.80
N GLN A 101 -9.17 0.24 -5.60
CA GLN A 101 -8.22 0.10 -6.68
C GLN A 101 -8.97 -0.24 -7.97
N SER A 102 -8.67 0.50 -9.03
CA SER A 102 -9.13 0.21 -10.38
C SER A 102 -7.92 -0.02 -11.28
N VAL A 103 -7.83 -1.19 -11.88
CA VAL A 103 -6.70 -1.60 -12.72
C VAL A 103 -7.19 -1.83 -14.14
N SER A 104 -6.54 -1.16 -15.09
CA SER A 104 -6.78 -1.34 -16.52
C SER A 104 -6.16 -2.65 -17.00
N GLN A 105 -6.99 -3.57 -17.48
CA GLN A 105 -6.58 -4.86 -18.06
C GLN A 105 -6.53 -4.75 -19.58
N GLY A 106 -5.36 -4.47 -20.13
CA GLY A 106 -5.15 -4.34 -21.57
C GLY A 106 -5.25 -5.68 -22.31
N SER A 107 -5.63 -5.61 -23.57
CA SER A 107 -5.59 -6.74 -24.49
C SER A 107 -4.18 -6.95 -25.05
N ASN A 108 -3.83 -8.20 -25.32
CA ASN A 108 -2.56 -8.56 -25.97
C ASN A 108 -2.85 -9.27 -27.29
N LEU A 109 -2.44 -8.66 -28.39
CA LEU A 109 -2.54 -9.22 -29.73
C LEU A 109 -1.11 -9.47 -30.26
N THR A 110 -0.76 -10.72 -30.46
CA THR A 110 0.57 -11.10 -30.95
C THR A 110 0.47 -12.01 -32.16
N ALA A 111 1.19 -11.69 -33.21
CA ALA A 111 1.33 -12.53 -34.41
C ALA A 111 2.81 -12.75 -34.75
N GLY A 112 3.14 -13.94 -35.19
CA GLY A 112 4.51 -14.28 -35.61
C GLY A 112 4.93 -13.58 -36.90
N ASN A 113 3.99 -13.10 -37.72
CA ASN A 113 4.27 -12.41 -38.96
C ASN A 113 3.58 -11.05 -38.99
N ASP A 114 2.46 -10.88 -39.64
CA ASP A 114 1.83 -9.58 -39.85
C ASP A 114 0.55 -9.41 -39.01
N ILE A 115 0.28 -8.18 -38.59
CA ILE A 115 -0.99 -7.76 -37.99
C ILE A 115 -1.58 -6.65 -38.86
N SER A 116 -2.88 -6.74 -39.12
CA SER A 116 -3.63 -5.68 -39.77
C SER A 116 -4.90 -5.38 -38.99
N VAL A 117 -5.03 -4.13 -38.52
CA VAL A 117 -6.23 -3.63 -37.83
C VAL A 117 -6.80 -2.49 -38.64
N ILE A 118 -8.03 -2.67 -39.14
CA ILE A 118 -8.65 -1.74 -40.04
C ILE A 118 -10.03 -1.35 -39.54
N ALA A 119 -10.27 -0.05 -39.41
CA ALA A 119 -11.55 0.55 -39.08
C ALA A 119 -12.09 1.29 -40.31
N THR A 120 -13.02 0.67 -41.02
CA THR A 120 -13.53 1.23 -42.30
C THR A 120 -14.67 2.26 -42.16
N GLY A 121 -15.40 2.22 -41.02
CA GLY A 121 -16.60 3.03 -40.85
C GLY A 121 -17.70 2.70 -41.84
N THR A 122 -18.78 3.49 -41.86
CA THR A 122 -19.90 3.34 -42.78
C THR A 122 -19.66 4.01 -44.14
N GLY A 123 -18.58 4.75 -44.32
CA GLY A 123 -18.27 5.51 -45.52
C GLY A 123 -19.12 6.78 -45.70
N GLN A 124 -19.94 7.14 -44.69
CA GLN A 124 -20.73 8.37 -44.72
C GLN A 124 -19.85 9.58 -44.35
N ALA A 125 -19.90 10.65 -45.11
CA ALA A 125 -19.00 11.81 -44.98
C ALA A 125 -18.99 12.49 -43.58
N ASN A 126 -20.05 12.32 -42.79
CA ASN A 126 -20.18 12.91 -41.45
C ASN A 126 -20.41 11.84 -40.36
N ALA A 127 -20.22 10.56 -40.65
CA ALA A 127 -20.38 9.52 -39.65
C ALA A 127 -19.32 9.65 -38.55
N ALA A 128 -19.73 9.47 -37.30
CA ALA A 128 -18.84 9.44 -36.15
C ALA A 128 -18.27 8.02 -35.93
N ASP A 129 -18.00 7.29 -37.01
CA ASP A 129 -17.50 5.92 -37.01
C ASP A 129 -16.22 5.79 -37.85
N GLY A 130 -15.58 4.64 -37.78
CA GLY A 130 -14.32 4.39 -38.47
C GLY A 130 -13.09 4.84 -37.69
N ASP A 131 -13.21 5.05 -36.39
CA ASP A 131 -12.09 5.30 -35.51
C ASP A 131 -11.45 3.97 -35.05
N LEU A 132 -10.14 3.98 -34.93
CA LEU A 132 -9.37 2.89 -34.35
C LEU A 132 -8.84 3.31 -33.00
N SER A 133 -9.33 2.68 -31.92
CA SER A 133 -8.89 2.95 -30.55
C SER A 133 -8.17 1.75 -29.97
N VAL A 134 -6.99 1.99 -29.39
CA VAL A 134 -6.20 1.02 -28.62
C VAL A 134 -5.82 1.65 -27.30
N ARG A 135 -6.22 1.04 -26.19
CA ARG A 135 -5.98 1.60 -24.87
C ARG A 135 -5.36 0.57 -23.93
N GLY A 136 -4.22 0.94 -23.28
CA GLY A 136 -3.53 0.11 -22.30
C GLY A 136 -3.18 -1.28 -22.80
N SER A 137 -3.03 -1.45 -24.11
CA SER A 137 -2.97 -2.74 -24.79
C SER A 137 -1.67 -2.91 -25.56
N LYS A 138 -1.33 -4.17 -25.85
CA LYS A 138 -0.11 -4.51 -26.60
C LYS A 138 -0.45 -5.14 -27.95
N LEU A 139 0.10 -4.57 -29.02
CA LEU A 139 0.09 -5.12 -30.37
C LEU A 139 1.52 -5.46 -30.77
N GLN A 140 1.78 -6.69 -31.14
CA GLN A 140 3.12 -7.16 -31.49
C GLN A 140 3.07 -8.03 -32.75
N ALA A 141 3.62 -7.52 -33.85
CA ALA A 141 3.84 -8.28 -35.10
C ALA A 141 5.29 -8.67 -35.25
N GLY A 142 5.56 -9.89 -35.67
CA GLY A 142 6.92 -10.36 -35.96
C GLY A 142 7.53 -9.71 -37.21
N ASN A 143 6.71 -9.24 -38.12
CA ASN A 143 7.14 -8.58 -39.36
C ASN A 143 6.45 -7.22 -39.52
N ASN A 144 5.29 -7.11 -40.20
CA ASN A 144 4.66 -5.83 -40.44
C ASN A 144 3.40 -5.64 -39.60
N LEU A 145 3.12 -4.38 -39.24
CA LEU A 145 1.91 -4.00 -38.55
C LEU A 145 1.23 -2.84 -39.28
N LEU A 146 -0.03 -3.03 -39.65
CA LEU A 146 -0.87 -2.00 -40.26
C LEU A 146 -1.96 -1.59 -39.28
N LEU A 147 -2.04 -0.28 -39.01
CA LEU A 147 -3.18 0.37 -38.37
C LEU A 147 -3.82 1.32 -39.40
N SER A 148 -5.08 1.10 -39.75
CA SER A 148 -5.77 1.93 -40.71
C SER A 148 -7.14 2.32 -40.19
N ALA A 149 -7.45 3.61 -40.20
CA ALA A 149 -8.73 4.15 -39.77
C ALA A 149 -9.31 5.08 -40.85
N ALA A 150 -10.60 4.95 -41.11
CA ALA A 150 -11.29 5.88 -41.97
C ALA A 150 -11.33 7.32 -41.40
N ARG A 151 -11.26 7.42 -40.07
CA ARG A 151 -11.19 8.68 -39.33
C ARG A 151 -9.93 8.76 -38.46
N ASP A 152 -10.04 8.50 -37.18
CA ASP A 152 -9.00 8.79 -36.21
C ASP A 152 -8.33 7.52 -35.72
N ILE A 153 -7.03 7.60 -35.45
CA ILE A 153 -6.28 6.59 -34.72
C ILE A 153 -5.95 7.13 -33.33
N ASP A 154 -6.47 6.48 -32.29
CA ASP A 154 -6.24 6.81 -30.90
C ASP A 154 -5.49 5.69 -30.20
N LEU A 155 -4.20 5.89 -29.91
CA LEU A 155 -3.38 5.00 -29.09
C LEU A 155 -3.17 5.68 -27.75
N ARG A 156 -3.84 5.18 -26.70
CA ARG A 156 -3.82 5.79 -25.38
C ARG A 156 -3.43 4.81 -24.30
N SER A 157 -2.77 5.30 -23.27
CA SER A 157 -2.52 4.52 -22.05
C SER A 157 -3.82 4.13 -21.34
N GLY A 158 -3.80 3.01 -20.66
CA GLY A 158 -4.80 2.63 -19.67
C GLY A 158 -4.57 3.37 -18.36
N ILE A 159 -5.62 3.72 -17.65
CA ILE A 159 -5.54 4.39 -16.35
C ILE A 159 -5.75 3.39 -15.21
N ASN A 160 -4.83 3.37 -14.26
CA ASN A 160 -4.99 2.67 -12.99
C ASN A 160 -5.12 3.71 -11.90
N THR A 161 -6.11 3.55 -11.04
CA THR A 161 -6.32 4.45 -9.91
C THR A 161 -6.31 3.68 -8.62
N GLN A 162 -5.72 4.28 -7.59
CA GLN A 162 -5.72 3.77 -6.23
C GLN A 162 -6.18 4.88 -5.29
N ARG A 163 -7.07 4.54 -4.37
CA ARG A 163 -7.52 5.43 -3.32
C ARG A 163 -7.46 4.72 -1.98
N LEU A 164 -6.87 5.37 -1.00
CA LEU A 164 -6.79 4.92 0.37
C LEU A 164 -7.46 5.93 1.29
N ASP A 165 -8.39 5.50 2.13
CA ASP A 165 -8.97 6.31 3.21
C ASP A 165 -8.99 5.46 4.48
N GLY A 166 -8.12 5.79 5.43
CA GLY A 166 -7.95 5.08 6.67
C GLY A 166 -8.15 5.96 7.89
N SER A 167 -8.73 5.40 8.93
CA SER A 167 -8.78 6.02 10.24
C SER A 167 -8.60 4.98 11.33
N ASN A 168 -7.84 5.35 12.35
CA ASN A 168 -7.72 4.55 13.55
C ASN A 168 -8.07 5.40 14.79
N LYS A 169 -8.65 4.75 15.76
CA LYS A 169 -8.91 5.32 17.09
C LYS A 169 -8.57 4.27 18.13
N SER A 170 -7.78 4.66 19.11
CA SER A 170 -7.50 3.83 20.26
C SER A 170 -7.72 4.64 21.54
N GLY A 171 -8.14 3.99 22.58
CA GLY A 171 -8.28 4.60 23.88
C GLY A 171 -8.32 3.52 24.95
N GLY A 172 -7.71 3.81 26.05
CA GLY A 172 -7.67 2.90 27.17
C GLY A 172 -7.32 3.62 28.47
N GLY A 173 -7.51 2.93 29.55
CA GLY A 173 -7.08 3.38 30.85
C GLY A 173 -6.95 2.21 31.79
N ALA A 174 -6.08 2.36 32.75
CA ALA A 174 -5.93 1.40 33.82
C ALA A 174 -5.73 2.12 35.16
N VAL A 175 -6.28 1.53 36.19
CA VAL A 175 -6.01 1.90 37.57
C VAL A 175 -5.41 0.70 38.29
N GLY A 176 -4.45 0.92 39.13
CA GLY A 176 -3.78 -0.19 39.81
C GLY A 176 -3.06 0.23 41.06
N ALA A 177 -2.61 -0.77 41.76
CA ALA A 177 -1.72 -0.63 42.93
C ALA A 177 -0.49 -1.51 42.75
N SER A 178 0.64 -1.03 43.14
CA SER A 178 1.87 -1.82 43.18
C SER A 178 2.47 -1.85 44.60
N LEU A 179 2.91 -3.01 45.01
CA LEU A 179 3.67 -3.20 46.24
C LEU A 179 5.07 -3.62 45.82
N GLY A 180 6.06 -2.94 46.33
CA GLY A 180 7.45 -3.28 46.00
C GLY A 180 8.43 -2.87 47.05
N VAL A 181 9.66 -3.35 46.87
CA VAL A 181 10.80 -3.14 47.76
C VAL A 181 11.93 -2.50 46.98
N GLY A 182 12.46 -1.43 47.50
CA GLY A 182 13.62 -0.73 46.95
C GLY A 182 14.64 -0.41 48.02
N SER A 183 15.71 0.29 47.67
CA SER A 183 16.80 0.68 48.54
C SER A 183 16.34 1.51 49.77
N SER A 184 15.18 2.15 49.69
CA SER A 184 14.58 2.93 50.79
C SER A 184 13.51 2.19 51.59
N GLY A 185 13.30 0.89 51.36
CA GLY A 185 12.33 0.05 52.07
C GLY A 185 11.15 -0.40 51.18
N ALA A 186 10.14 -0.99 51.84
CA ALA A 186 8.92 -1.41 51.18
C ALA A 186 7.95 -0.22 50.98
N GLY A 187 7.32 -0.15 49.82
CA GLY A 187 6.39 0.91 49.48
C GLY A 187 5.12 0.41 48.73
N LEU A 188 4.01 1.07 48.99
CA LEU A 188 2.78 0.92 48.25
C LEU A 188 2.60 2.14 47.31
N SER A 189 2.36 1.87 46.04
CA SER A 189 2.06 2.92 45.08
C SER A 189 0.71 2.65 44.42
N ILE A 190 -0.06 3.69 44.25
CA ILE A 190 -1.33 3.65 43.49
C ILE A 190 -1.09 4.44 42.20
N PHE A 191 -1.50 3.89 41.07
CA PHE A 191 -1.34 4.53 39.79
C PHE A 191 -2.63 4.50 38.98
N ALA A 192 -2.80 5.52 38.15
CA ALA A 192 -3.81 5.56 37.12
C ALA A 192 -3.16 6.05 35.84
N ASN A 193 -3.48 5.43 34.73
CA ASN A 193 -3.06 5.89 33.42
C ASN A 193 -4.25 5.92 32.46
N ALA A 194 -4.20 6.82 31.51
CA ALA A 194 -5.12 6.88 30.39
C ALA A 194 -4.31 7.15 29.12
N ASN A 195 -4.72 6.54 28.05
CA ASN A 195 -4.14 6.79 26.74
C ASN A 195 -5.23 6.96 25.69
N SER A 196 -4.97 7.82 24.74
CA SER A 196 -5.83 8.02 23.59
C SER A 196 -4.99 8.25 22.35
N GLY A 197 -5.39 7.64 21.26
CA GLY A 197 -4.72 7.80 19.98
C GLY A 197 -5.73 7.92 18.85
N THR A 198 -5.48 8.82 17.92
CA THR A 198 -6.25 8.95 16.69
C THR A 198 -5.31 9.11 15.52
N GLY A 199 -5.60 8.40 14.44
CA GLY A 199 -4.87 8.52 13.19
C GLY A 199 -5.83 8.61 12.02
N LYS A 200 -5.38 9.30 10.98
CA LYS A 200 -6.04 9.36 9.68
C LYS A 200 -4.98 9.24 8.60
N GLU A 201 -5.30 8.51 7.57
CA GLU A 201 -4.49 8.40 6.36
C GLU A 201 -5.35 8.56 5.13
N LYS A 202 -4.83 9.25 4.14
CA LYS A 202 -5.47 9.41 2.83
C LYS A 202 -4.41 9.33 1.77
N GLY A 203 -4.71 8.58 0.71
CA GLY A 203 -3.84 8.45 -0.45
C GLY A 203 -4.66 8.44 -1.73
N ASP A 204 -4.17 9.11 -2.75
CA ASP A 204 -4.71 9.09 -4.11
C ASP A 204 -3.54 8.88 -5.07
N GLY A 205 -3.62 7.86 -5.91
CA GLY A 205 -2.60 7.53 -6.91
C GLY A 205 -3.21 7.27 -8.27
N THR A 206 -2.51 7.68 -9.32
CA THR A 206 -2.81 7.33 -10.70
C THR A 206 -1.53 6.84 -11.37
N VAL A 207 -1.61 5.63 -11.93
CA VAL A 207 -0.50 5.00 -12.67
C VAL A 207 -1.01 4.64 -14.07
N TRP A 208 -0.25 4.97 -15.09
CA TRP A 208 -0.61 4.74 -16.46
C TRP A 208 0.01 3.46 -17.00
N THR A 209 -0.81 2.60 -17.61
CA THR A 209 -0.34 1.44 -18.37
C THR A 209 -0.20 1.84 -19.81
N GLU A 210 1.01 1.89 -20.32
CA GLU A 210 1.29 2.30 -21.70
C GLU A 210 0.66 1.36 -22.73
N THR A 211 0.16 1.94 -23.82
CA THR A 211 -0.14 1.18 -25.03
C THR A 211 1.16 0.95 -25.80
N SER A 212 1.41 -0.29 -26.20
CA SER A 212 2.61 -0.67 -26.92
C SER A 212 2.27 -1.26 -28.28
N VAL A 213 2.83 -0.69 -29.35
CA VAL A 213 2.67 -1.15 -30.73
C VAL A 213 4.04 -1.43 -31.33
N ASN A 214 4.35 -2.70 -31.55
CA ASN A 214 5.65 -3.14 -32.03
C ASN A 214 5.53 -3.93 -33.33
N ALA A 215 6.34 -3.57 -34.33
CA ALA A 215 6.51 -4.34 -35.55
C ALA A 215 8.00 -4.72 -35.75
N GLY A 216 8.27 -5.95 -36.13
CA GLY A 216 9.63 -6.41 -36.37
C GLY A 216 10.30 -5.73 -37.57
N ASN A 217 9.52 -5.33 -38.56
CA ASN A 217 10.01 -4.69 -39.78
C ASN A 217 9.35 -3.32 -39.99
N GLN A 218 8.09 -3.24 -40.39
CA GLN A 218 7.45 -1.98 -40.70
C GLN A 218 6.12 -1.78 -39.94
N LEU A 219 5.96 -0.63 -39.31
CA LEU A 219 4.70 -0.13 -38.81
C LEU A 219 4.13 0.90 -39.81
N THR A 220 2.90 0.67 -40.27
CA THR A 220 2.18 1.62 -41.11
C THR A 220 0.93 2.10 -40.40
N MET A 221 0.78 3.40 -40.27
CA MET A 221 -0.39 4.06 -39.68
C MET A 221 -1.06 4.95 -40.73
N ASN A 222 -2.31 4.66 -41.06
CA ASN A 222 -3.09 5.48 -42.03
C ASN A 222 -4.33 5.99 -41.33
N SER A 223 -4.48 7.30 -41.17
CA SER A 223 -5.70 7.92 -40.64
C SER A 223 -6.30 8.91 -41.61
N GLY A 224 -7.61 8.84 -41.76
CA GLY A 224 -8.38 9.80 -42.61
C GLY A 224 -8.46 11.18 -41.96
N ARG A 225 -8.14 11.33 -40.71
CA ARG A 225 -8.13 12.60 -39.98
C ARG A 225 -6.93 12.70 -39.03
N ASP A 226 -7.14 12.46 -37.73
CA ASP A 226 -6.13 12.67 -36.69
C ASP A 226 -5.52 11.36 -36.25
N THR A 227 -4.28 11.45 -35.75
CA THR A 227 -3.63 10.38 -34.99
C THR A 227 -3.15 10.91 -33.65
N THR A 228 -3.59 10.29 -32.58
CA THR A 228 -3.21 10.63 -31.19
C THR A 228 -2.42 9.49 -30.59
N LEU A 229 -1.22 9.79 -30.09
CA LEU A 229 -0.36 8.92 -29.31
C LEU A 229 -0.24 9.52 -27.91
N GLU A 230 -1.05 9.07 -26.97
CA GLU A 230 -1.09 9.60 -25.60
C GLU A 230 -0.70 8.52 -24.59
N GLY A 231 0.52 8.59 -24.05
CA GLY A 231 1.08 7.52 -23.22
C GLY A 231 1.19 6.19 -24.01
N ALA A 232 1.56 6.29 -25.27
CA ALA A 232 1.72 5.15 -26.17
C ALA A 232 3.14 5.08 -26.75
N GLN A 233 3.66 3.87 -26.84
CA GLN A 233 4.95 3.60 -27.47
C GLN A 233 4.74 2.87 -28.80
N VAL A 234 5.40 3.36 -29.85
CA VAL A 234 5.41 2.73 -31.15
C VAL A 234 6.86 2.42 -31.56
N SER A 235 7.12 1.23 -32.04
CA SER A 235 8.46 0.77 -32.41
C SER A 235 8.45 -0.12 -33.65
N ALA A 236 9.36 0.14 -34.59
CA ALA A 236 9.61 -0.69 -35.77
C ALA A 236 10.97 -0.32 -36.35
N GLN A 237 11.52 -1.16 -37.27
CA GLN A 237 12.69 -0.75 -38.07
C GLN A 237 12.35 0.42 -39.00
N LYS A 238 11.11 0.46 -39.50
CA LYS A 238 10.59 1.57 -40.31
C LYS A 238 9.19 1.92 -39.87
N ILE A 239 8.93 3.21 -39.64
CA ILE A 239 7.58 3.73 -39.34
C ILE A 239 7.14 4.60 -40.52
N VAL A 240 5.96 4.32 -41.06
CA VAL A 240 5.31 5.12 -42.10
C VAL A 240 3.98 5.58 -41.53
N ALA A 241 3.76 6.89 -41.51
CA ALA A 241 2.53 7.49 -41.02
C ALA A 241 1.93 8.39 -42.14
N ASP A 242 0.76 8.02 -42.66
CA ASP A 242 -0.02 8.83 -43.55
C ASP A 242 -1.24 9.38 -42.78
N ILE A 243 -1.11 10.59 -42.29
CA ILE A 243 -2.09 11.26 -41.43
C ILE A 243 -2.64 12.46 -42.17
N LYS A 244 -3.94 12.46 -42.44
CA LYS A 244 -4.52 13.48 -43.30
C LYS A 244 -4.70 14.84 -42.62
N ARG A 245 -4.66 14.90 -41.26
CA ARG A 245 -4.86 16.18 -40.56
C ARG A 245 -3.80 16.43 -39.49
N ASN A 246 -3.95 15.91 -38.27
CA ASN A 246 -3.06 16.23 -37.17
C ASN A 246 -2.43 14.96 -36.54
N LEU A 247 -1.15 15.07 -36.17
CA LEU A 247 -0.47 14.11 -35.31
C LEU A 247 -0.23 14.76 -33.94
N THR A 248 -0.77 14.15 -32.91
CA THR A 248 -0.53 14.56 -31.52
C THR A 248 0.25 13.46 -30.80
N VAL A 249 1.35 13.83 -30.18
CA VAL A 249 2.16 12.91 -29.36
C VAL A 249 2.34 13.55 -27.98
N SER A 250 1.92 12.83 -26.93
CA SER A 250 2.07 13.29 -25.55
C SER A 250 2.37 12.12 -24.60
N SER A 251 3.14 12.39 -23.55
CA SER A 251 3.36 11.45 -22.46
C SER A 251 2.32 11.64 -21.37
N GLN A 252 2.08 10.57 -20.59
CA GLN A 252 1.31 10.61 -19.35
C GLN A 252 2.26 10.51 -18.17
N GLN A 253 1.92 11.15 -17.06
CA GLN A 253 2.72 11.13 -15.85
C GLN A 253 1.93 10.48 -14.71
N ASP A 254 2.58 9.58 -14.00
CA ASP A 254 2.05 9.00 -12.78
C ASP A 254 1.97 10.07 -11.69
N THR A 255 0.95 9.99 -10.87
CA THR A 255 0.78 10.86 -9.71
C THR A 255 0.52 10.02 -8.48
N ASP A 256 1.13 10.42 -7.36
CA ASP A 256 0.90 9.82 -6.06
C ASP A 256 0.86 10.92 -4.99
N ARG A 257 -0.17 10.88 -4.17
CA ARG A 257 -0.35 11.81 -3.06
C ARG A 257 -0.75 11.04 -1.82
N TYR A 258 0.00 11.20 -0.75
CA TYR A 258 -0.26 10.58 0.54
C TYR A 258 -0.23 11.60 1.67
N ASP A 259 -1.24 11.59 2.53
CA ASP A 259 -1.37 12.43 3.72
C ASP A 259 -1.67 11.55 4.94
N THR A 260 -0.88 11.70 5.99
CA THR A 260 -1.10 10.98 7.25
C THR A 260 -1.04 11.95 8.43
N LYS A 261 -1.97 11.77 9.37
CA LYS A 261 -2.02 12.51 10.63
C LYS A 261 -2.19 11.55 11.78
N GLN A 262 -1.35 11.67 12.79
CA GLN A 262 -1.45 10.87 14.01
C GLN A 262 -1.30 11.77 15.23
N SER A 263 -2.15 11.53 16.23
CA SER A 263 -2.10 12.19 17.53
C SER A 263 -2.26 11.17 18.64
N ASN A 264 -1.35 11.17 19.59
CA ASN A 264 -1.36 10.29 20.75
C ASN A 264 -1.21 11.13 22.01
N VAL A 265 -1.95 10.75 23.07
CA VAL A 265 -1.88 11.33 24.43
C VAL A 265 -1.73 10.22 25.44
#